data_4de6446e1a3eac6907d879bfc691ad73
#
_entry.id   4de6446e1a3eac6907d879bfc691ad73
#
_cell.length_a   1.000
_cell.length_b   1.000
_cell.length_c   1.000
_cell.angle_alpha   90.00
_cell.angle_beta   90.00
_cell.angle_gamma   90.00
#
_symmetry.space_group_name_H-M   'P 1'
#
loop_
_entity.id
_entity.type
_entity.pdbx_description
1 polymer ?
#
loop_
_entity_poly.entity_id
_entity_poly.type
_entity_poly.pdbx_seq_one_letter_code
_entity_poly.pdbx_strand_id
1 'polypeptide(L)'
;MSGQVYIGTSGWNYASWRDDFYRGIPRKNWLRFCAEHFNSIEVNASFYRLQSKETFRRWHDATPADFRFAIKGNRFLTHNKKLADPLPAIRLERDHARGLGEKLAAVIWQLPRPFRKNMERLHLFARALESWLRARHAIEFRHDSWFDDEVAACLRTHHIAVCQSDAADWPLWDAVTTDMVYVRLHGHAVTYASAYGTRELGQWAKRIHRWLKQGRNVHVYFDNDALGAAPRNAQELAALAGSN
;
A
#
# COMPACT_ATOMS: atom_id res chain seq x y z
N MET A 1 -14.84 -13.28 13.80
CA MET A 1 -14.63 -11.81 13.92
C MET A 1 -14.63 -11.25 12.52
N SER A 2 -15.30 -10.12 12.28
CA SER A 2 -15.21 -9.42 10.99
C SER A 2 -13.81 -8.83 10.81
N GLY A 3 -13.28 -8.82 9.59
CA GLY A 3 -12.02 -8.15 9.28
C GLY A 3 -12.10 -6.64 9.48
N GLN A 4 -10.95 -5.97 9.48
CA GLN A 4 -10.86 -4.51 9.55
C GLN A 4 -10.52 -3.93 8.16
N VAL A 5 -11.01 -2.70 7.88
CA VAL A 5 -10.70 -1.99 6.66
C VAL A 5 -9.89 -0.74 6.96
N TYR A 6 -8.83 -0.52 6.18
CA TYR A 6 -7.94 0.61 6.23
C TYR A 6 -7.96 1.29 4.86
N ILE A 7 -8.45 2.54 4.80
CA ILE A 7 -8.58 3.29 3.55
C ILE A 7 -7.87 4.62 3.69
N GLY A 8 -7.09 4.98 2.67
CA GLY A 8 -6.40 6.25 2.63
C GLY A 8 -5.70 6.49 1.29
N THR A 9 -4.67 7.29 1.32
CA THR A 9 -3.92 7.72 0.14
C THR A 9 -2.49 7.20 0.14
N SER A 10 -1.91 7.07 -1.05
CA SER A 10 -0.50 6.76 -1.24
C SER A 10 0.32 8.05 -1.15
N GLY A 11 0.73 8.40 0.08
CA GLY A 11 1.35 9.68 0.41
C GLY A 11 0.34 10.75 0.84
N TRP A 12 0.88 11.88 1.31
CA TRP A 12 0.08 13.03 1.79
C TRP A 12 0.70 14.37 1.42
N ASN A 13 1.86 14.40 0.78
CA ASN A 13 2.65 15.61 0.61
C ASN A 13 2.63 16.11 -0.84
N TYR A 14 1.42 16.35 -1.34
CA TYR A 14 1.18 16.76 -2.71
C TYR A 14 0.73 18.21 -2.80
N ALA A 15 1.42 19.03 -3.60
CA ALA A 15 1.08 20.44 -3.80
C ALA A 15 -0.30 20.60 -4.49
N SER A 16 -0.68 19.65 -5.34
CA SER A 16 -1.98 19.60 -6.02
C SER A 16 -3.19 19.52 -5.07
N TRP A 17 -2.99 19.11 -3.81
CA TRP A 17 -4.07 19.01 -2.82
C TRP A 17 -4.24 20.28 -1.97
N ARG A 18 -3.39 21.29 -2.17
CA ARG A 18 -3.28 22.45 -1.29
C ARG A 18 -4.58 23.24 -1.18
N ASP A 19 -5.21 23.51 -2.30
CA ASP A 19 -6.35 24.43 -2.35
C ASP A 19 -7.68 23.71 -2.11
N ASP A 20 -7.82 22.48 -2.59
CA ASP A 20 -9.06 21.71 -2.49
C ASP A 20 -9.18 20.89 -1.21
N PHE A 21 -8.15 20.11 -0.88
CA PHE A 21 -8.19 19.21 0.27
C PHE A 21 -7.68 19.88 1.54
N TYR A 22 -6.48 20.50 1.50
CA TYR A 22 -5.89 21.10 2.70
C TYR A 22 -6.43 22.50 3.05
N ARG A 23 -6.98 23.23 2.11
CA ARG A 23 -7.70 24.51 2.32
C ARG A 23 -7.01 25.47 3.29
N GLY A 24 -5.73 25.77 3.05
CA GLY A 24 -4.95 26.69 3.88
C GLY A 24 -4.26 26.08 5.10
N ILE A 25 -4.43 24.78 5.36
CA ILE A 25 -3.67 24.08 6.42
C ILE A 25 -2.18 24.15 6.11
N PRO A 26 -1.32 24.61 7.05
CA PRO A 26 0.13 24.64 6.86
C PRO A 26 0.71 23.26 6.58
N ARG A 27 1.67 23.16 5.66
CA ARG A 27 2.27 21.90 5.21
C ARG A 27 2.77 21.00 6.35
N LYS A 28 3.30 21.57 7.43
CA LYS A 28 3.75 20.84 8.62
C LYS A 28 2.65 20.05 9.32
N ASN A 29 1.37 20.42 9.10
CA ASN A 29 0.20 19.80 9.72
C ASN A 29 -0.53 18.83 8.76
N TRP A 30 -0.09 18.67 7.50
CA TRP A 30 -0.80 17.86 6.51
C TRP A 30 -0.98 16.40 6.90
N LEU A 31 0.03 15.79 7.54
CA LEU A 31 -0.11 14.41 8.02
C LEU A 31 -1.19 14.30 9.11
N ARG A 32 -1.21 15.24 10.08
CA ARG A 32 -2.24 15.27 11.11
C ARG A 32 -3.63 15.45 10.50
N PHE A 33 -3.76 16.41 9.58
CA PHE A 33 -5.01 16.64 8.87
C PHE A 33 -5.48 15.40 8.09
N CYS A 34 -4.59 14.68 7.39
CA CYS A 34 -4.93 13.42 6.75
C CYS A 34 -5.42 12.36 7.76
N ALA A 35 -4.80 12.29 8.93
CA ALA A 35 -5.19 11.34 9.97
C ALA A 35 -6.54 11.65 10.65
N GLU A 36 -7.08 12.86 10.46
CA GLU A 36 -8.46 13.24 10.83
C GLU A 36 -9.50 12.79 9.79
N HIS A 37 -9.06 12.44 8.56
CA HIS A 37 -9.92 12.11 7.44
C HIS A 37 -9.78 10.65 6.97
N PHE A 38 -8.69 9.99 7.31
CA PHE A 38 -8.38 8.61 6.95
C PHE A 38 -7.92 7.84 8.19
N ASN A 39 -8.14 6.53 8.21
CA ASN A 39 -7.64 5.66 9.25
C ASN A 39 -6.27 5.03 8.91
N SER A 40 -5.77 5.28 7.70
CA SER A 40 -4.47 4.78 7.24
C SER A 40 -3.86 5.63 6.12
N ILE A 41 -2.54 5.56 5.99
CA ILE A 41 -1.78 6.14 4.86
C ILE A 41 -0.68 5.18 4.43
N GLU A 42 -0.46 5.09 3.11
CA GLU A 42 0.72 4.44 2.54
C GLU A 42 1.84 5.48 2.36
N VAL A 43 3.00 5.21 2.97
CA VAL A 43 4.17 6.10 2.91
C VAL A 43 4.96 5.85 1.62
N ASN A 44 4.87 6.74 0.63
CA ASN A 44 5.65 6.67 -0.61
C ASN A 44 7.09 7.20 -0.48
N ALA A 45 7.36 8.06 0.50
CA ALA A 45 8.67 8.68 0.68
C ALA A 45 9.78 7.64 0.91
N SER A 46 9.48 6.51 1.58
CA SER A 46 10.41 5.40 1.82
C SER A 46 10.90 4.72 0.55
N PHE A 47 10.08 4.70 -0.50
CA PHE A 47 10.44 4.14 -1.80
C PHE A 47 11.62 4.85 -2.46
N TYR A 48 11.61 6.17 -2.43
CA TYR A 48 12.65 6.98 -3.08
C TYR A 48 13.91 7.13 -2.24
N ARG A 49 13.74 7.21 -0.93
CA ARG A 49 14.83 7.39 0.04
C ARG A 49 14.48 6.67 1.33
N LEU A 50 15.41 5.88 1.85
CA LEU A 50 15.27 5.27 3.17
C LEU A 50 15.08 6.37 4.22
N GLN A 51 13.96 6.30 4.96
CA GLN A 51 13.64 7.25 6.01
C GLN A 51 14.35 6.86 7.31
N SER A 52 14.77 7.84 8.11
CA SER A 52 15.37 7.53 9.40
C SER A 52 14.33 7.04 10.41
N LYS A 53 14.77 6.31 11.43
CA LYS A 53 13.92 5.85 12.53
C LYS A 53 13.22 7.01 13.23
N GLU A 54 13.93 8.14 13.39
CA GLU A 54 13.40 9.36 14.00
C GLU A 54 12.30 10.00 13.11
N THR A 55 12.42 9.92 11.79
CA THR A 55 11.38 10.37 10.87
C THR A 55 10.13 9.52 11.00
N PHE A 56 10.26 8.20 11.03
CA PHE A 56 9.14 7.31 11.29
C PHE A 56 8.51 7.54 12.67
N ARG A 57 9.33 7.79 13.71
CA ARG A 57 8.82 8.13 15.05
C ARG A 57 8.02 9.42 15.04
N ARG A 58 8.48 10.48 14.36
CA ARG A 58 7.72 11.72 14.23
C ARG A 58 6.36 11.51 13.55
N TRP A 59 6.27 10.62 12.55
CA TRP A 59 4.99 10.30 11.91
C TRP A 59 4.09 9.50 12.85
N HIS A 60 4.65 8.55 13.60
CA HIS A 60 3.92 7.84 14.63
C HIS A 60 3.29 8.81 15.64
N ASP A 61 4.09 9.75 16.18
CA ASP A 61 3.66 10.67 17.24
C ASP A 61 2.68 11.75 16.73
N ALA A 62 2.66 12.01 15.42
CA ALA A 62 1.78 13.01 14.80
C ALA A 62 0.37 12.48 14.47
N THR A 63 0.07 11.22 14.72
CA THR A 63 -1.19 10.55 14.35
C THR A 63 -1.88 9.91 15.55
N PRO A 64 -3.23 9.69 15.51
CA PRO A 64 -3.96 9.00 16.58
C PRO A 64 -3.45 7.56 16.83
N ALA A 65 -3.74 7.01 18.01
CA ALA A 65 -3.26 5.68 18.42
C ALA A 65 -3.78 4.53 17.54
N ASP A 66 -4.97 4.66 17.01
CA ASP A 66 -5.63 3.70 16.10
C ASP A 66 -5.25 3.87 14.63
N PHE A 67 -4.53 4.93 14.28
CA PHE A 67 -4.05 5.17 12.91
C PHE A 67 -3.02 4.13 12.48
N ARG A 68 -3.07 3.70 11.22
CA ARG A 68 -2.14 2.71 10.67
C ARG A 68 -1.36 3.26 9.49
N PHE A 69 -0.12 2.80 9.37
CA PHE A 69 0.74 3.08 8.24
C PHE A 69 1.02 1.80 7.46
N ALA A 70 0.90 1.89 6.15
CA ALA A 70 1.65 1.03 5.24
C ALA A 70 2.91 1.79 4.78
N ILE A 71 3.99 1.09 4.50
CA ILE A 71 5.19 1.70 3.90
C ILE A 71 5.49 1.05 2.55
N LYS A 72 5.95 1.83 1.59
CA LYS A 72 6.41 1.32 0.30
C LYS A 72 7.89 1.00 0.40
N GLY A 73 8.25 -0.27 0.24
CA GLY A 73 9.61 -0.76 0.29
C GLY A 73 10.53 -0.06 -0.69
N ASN A 74 11.77 0.14 -0.30
CA ASN A 74 12.72 0.98 -1.04
C ASN A 74 13.01 0.44 -2.44
N ARG A 75 13.01 1.34 -3.43
CA ARG A 75 13.30 1.03 -4.84
C ARG A 75 14.65 0.37 -5.09
N PHE A 76 15.59 0.54 -4.20
CA PHE A 76 16.90 -0.11 -4.30
C PHE A 76 16.75 -1.62 -4.40
N LEU A 77 15.92 -2.24 -3.55
CA LEU A 77 15.69 -3.69 -3.59
C LEU A 77 14.81 -4.10 -4.77
N THR A 78 13.70 -3.40 -5.00
CA THR A 78 12.70 -3.82 -5.99
C THR A 78 13.07 -3.47 -7.42
N HIS A 79 13.65 -2.28 -7.66
CA HIS A 79 13.96 -1.76 -9.00
C HIS A 79 15.42 -1.96 -9.39
N ASN A 80 16.37 -1.57 -8.51
CA ASN A 80 17.78 -1.63 -8.87
C ASN A 80 18.30 -3.07 -8.77
N LYS A 81 18.10 -3.74 -7.62
CA LYS A 81 18.52 -5.12 -7.41
C LYS A 81 17.56 -6.17 -7.99
N LYS A 82 16.31 -5.79 -8.29
CA LYS A 82 15.27 -6.72 -8.77
C LYS A 82 15.21 -7.99 -7.91
N LEU A 83 15.09 -7.79 -6.59
CA LEU A 83 15.05 -8.80 -5.52
C LEU A 83 16.32 -9.64 -5.34
N ALA A 84 17.46 -9.30 -5.95
CA ALA A 84 18.72 -10.00 -5.70
C ALA A 84 19.27 -9.64 -4.33
N ASP A 85 19.85 -10.64 -3.62
CA ASP A 85 20.44 -10.49 -2.28
C ASP A 85 19.57 -9.61 -1.35
N PRO A 86 18.34 -10.04 -1.01
CA PRO A 86 17.34 -9.15 -0.40
C PRO A 86 17.56 -8.90 1.10
N LEU A 87 18.20 -9.83 1.81
CA LEU A 87 18.22 -9.86 3.27
C LEU A 87 18.86 -8.60 3.92
N PRO A 88 19.99 -8.07 3.45
CA PRO A 88 20.59 -6.87 4.03
C PRO A 88 19.68 -5.65 3.91
N ALA A 89 19.06 -5.45 2.73
CA ALA A 89 18.17 -4.32 2.48
C ALA A 89 16.89 -4.41 3.33
N ILE A 90 16.29 -5.60 3.44
CA ILE A 90 15.10 -5.83 4.27
C ILE A 90 15.40 -5.57 5.76
N ARG A 91 16.51 -6.05 6.27
CA ARG A 91 16.93 -5.81 7.66
C ARG A 91 17.11 -4.33 7.96
N LEU A 92 17.80 -3.62 7.06
CA LEU A 92 18.02 -2.19 7.19
C LEU A 92 16.68 -1.41 7.21
N GLU A 93 15.78 -1.71 6.29
CA GLU A 93 14.47 -1.06 6.22
C GLU A 93 13.60 -1.37 7.44
N ARG A 94 13.59 -2.63 7.89
CA ARG A 94 12.95 -3.06 9.14
C ARG A 94 13.43 -2.25 10.35
N ASP A 95 14.74 -2.10 10.50
CA ASP A 95 15.32 -1.45 11.67
C ASP A 95 14.96 0.04 11.72
N HIS A 96 14.88 0.69 10.56
CA HIS A 96 14.40 2.06 10.43
C HIS A 96 12.88 2.16 10.70
N ALA A 97 12.08 1.27 10.10
CA ALA A 97 10.62 1.25 10.22
C ALA A 97 10.14 0.99 11.66
N ARG A 98 10.99 0.47 12.54
CA ARG A 98 10.70 0.35 13.99
C ARG A 98 10.25 1.67 14.64
N GLY A 99 10.56 2.81 14.01
CA GLY A 99 10.04 4.11 14.46
C GLY A 99 8.51 4.22 14.42
N LEU A 100 7.82 3.45 13.56
CA LEU A 100 6.36 3.41 13.51
C LEU A 100 5.72 2.54 14.61
N GLY A 101 6.50 1.71 15.29
CA GLY A 101 5.99 0.84 16.36
C GLY A 101 4.83 -0.04 15.91
N GLU A 102 3.78 -0.03 16.70
CA GLU A 102 2.53 -0.79 16.49
C GLU A 102 1.64 -0.22 15.36
N LYS A 103 1.91 1.02 14.92
CA LYS A 103 1.19 1.64 13.82
C LYS A 103 1.62 1.12 12.44
N LEU A 104 2.75 0.40 12.34
CA LEU A 104 3.14 -0.25 11.09
C LEU A 104 2.26 -1.48 10.84
N ALA A 105 1.35 -1.37 9.88
CA ALA A 105 0.42 -2.45 9.52
C ALA A 105 0.94 -3.32 8.36
N ALA A 106 1.52 -2.70 7.33
CA ALA A 106 1.95 -3.43 6.14
C ALA A 106 3.16 -2.80 5.45
N VAL A 107 3.84 -3.62 4.63
CA VAL A 107 4.90 -3.18 3.72
C VAL A 107 4.54 -3.65 2.32
N ILE A 108 4.44 -2.72 1.35
CA ILE A 108 4.21 -3.02 -0.06
C ILE A 108 5.52 -3.00 -0.85
N TRP A 109 5.81 -4.08 -1.57
CA TRP A 109 6.98 -4.24 -2.43
C TRP A 109 6.56 -4.18 -3.89
N GLN A 110 6.63 -3.01 -4.51
CA GLN A 110 6.23 -2.84 -5.89
C GLN A 110 7.38 -3.17 -6.85
N LEU A 111 7.14 -4.09 -7.77
CA LEU A 111 8.10 -4.48 -8.82
C LEU A 111 7.96 -3.59 -10.08
N PRO A 112 9.08 -3.31 -10.79
CA PRO A 112 9.01 -2.52 -12.02
C PRO A 112 8.39 -3.31 -13.18
N ARG A 113 7.67 -2.63 -14.08
CA ARG A 113 6.99 -3.24 -15.24
C ARG A 113 7.87 -4.17 -16.09
N PRO A 114 9.15 -3.85 -16.39
CA PRO A 114 9.99 -4.73 -17.19
C PRO A 114 10.49 -5.99 -16.47
N PHE A 115 10.22 -6.12 -15.17
CA PHE A 115 10.71 -7.27 -14.38
C PHE A 115 9.75 -8.46 -14.55
N ARG A 116 10.14 -9.37 -15.43
CA ARG A 116 9.44 -10.63 -15.67
C ARG A 116 9.66 -11.63 -14.55
N LYS A 117 8.77 -12.64 -14.48
CA LYS A 117 8.82 -13.74 -13.51
C LYS A 117 10.23 -14.32 -13.39
N ASN A 118 10.69 -14.43 -12.15
CA ASN A 118 11.90 -15.10 -11.74
C ASN A 118 11.66 -15.76 -10.38
N MET A 119 11.37 -17.04 -10.38
CA MET A 119 11.01 -17.79 -9.16
C MET A 119 12.16 -17.92 -8.18
N GLU A 120 13.38 -18.05 -8.64
CA GLU A 120 14.56 -18.11 -7.76
C GLU A 120 14.64 -16.83 -6.89
N ARG A 121 14.53 -15.66 -7.53
CA ARG A 121 14.56 -14.38 -6.82
C ARG A 121 13.35 -14.18 -5.91
N LEU A 122 12.17 -14.66 -6.34
CA LEU A 122 10.97 -14.59 -5.51
C LEU A 122 11.11 -15.44 -4.25
N HIS A 123 11.62 -16.66 -4.35
CA HIS A 123 11.87 -17.53 -3.21
C HIS A 123 12.89 -16.95 -2.23
N LEU A 124 14.02 -16.42 -2.74
CA LEU A 124 15.03 -15.76 -1.90
C LEU A 124 14.45 -14.55 -1.17
N PHE A 125 13.65 -13.75 -1.88
CA PHE A 125 12.98 -12.58 -1.32
C PHE A 125 11.95 -12.98 -0.26
N ALA A 126 11.09 -13.95 -0.53
CA ALA A 126 10.06 -14.42 0.38
C ALA A 126 10.67 -14.94 1.70
N ARG A 127 11.74 -15.77 1.61
CA ARG A 127 12.50 -16.21 2.79
C ARG A 127 13.12 -15.06 3.57
N ALA A 128 13.65 -14.05 2.88
CA ALA A 128 14.27 -12.91 3.56
C ALA A 128 13.24 -12.07 4.35
N LEU A 129 11.99 -12.01 3.90
CA LEU A 129 10.90 -11.35 4.61
C LEU A 129 10.55 -12.02 5.95
N GLU A 130 10.86 -13.30 6.14
CA GLU A 130 10.71 -13.99 7.44
C GLU A 130 11.54 -13.34 8.55
N SER A 131 12.57 -12.56 8.20
CA SER A 131 13.32 -11.74 9.16
C SER A 131 12.53 -10.55 9.69
N TRP A 132 11.32 -10.28 9.16
CA TRP A 132 10.47 -9.14 9.54
C TRP A 132 9.00 -9.54 9.77
N LEU A 133 8.76 -10.54 10.59
CA LEU A 133 7.43 -11.13 10.83
C LEU A 133 6.41 -10.18 11.53
N ARG A 134 6.87 -9.08 12.12
CA ARG A 134 5.95 -8.12 12.77
C ARG A 134 5.17 -7.27 11.77
N ALA A 135 5.66 -7.14 10.53
CA ALA A 135 4.94 -6.46 9.47
C ALA A 135 4.26 -7.48 8.55
N ARG A 136 3.09 -7.15 8.07
CA ARG A 136 2.45 -7.88 6.97
C ARG A 136 3.08 -7.41 5.66
N HIS A 137 3.29 -8.33 4.72
CA HIS A 137 3.92 -8.01 3.46
C HIS A 137 2.96 -8.20 2.30
N ALA A 138 2.99 -7.25 1.35
CA ALA A 138 2.30 -7.37 0.07
C ALA A 138 3.30 -7.15 -1.07
N ILE A 139 3.02 -7.73 -2.25
CA ILE A 139 3.83 -7.53 -3.45
C ILE A 139 2.94 -7.09 -4.60
N GLU A 140 3.33 -6.01 -5.28
CA GLU A 140 2.66 -5.48 -6.46
C GLU A 140 3.44 -5.90 -7.71
N PHE A 141 2.84 -6.76 -8.51
CA PHE A 141 3.34 -7.15 -9.81
C PHE A 141 2.76 -6.25 -10.90
N ARG A 142 3.57 -5.83 -11.86
CA ARG A 142 3.16 -5.00 -12.99
C ARG A 142 3.41 -5.65 -14.36
N HIS A 143 3.75 -6.93 -14.36
CA HIS A 143 3.94 -7.76 -15.57
C HIS A 143 3.15 -9.05 -15.41
N ASP A 144 2.40 -9.42 -16.43
CA ASP A 144 1.49 -10.59 -16.45
C ASP A 144 2.20 -11.94 -16.26
N SER A 145 3.48 -12.03 -16.63
CA SER A 145 4.27 -13.26 -16.41
C SER A 145 4.34 -13.73 -14.95
N TRP A 146 3.97 -12.88 -14.00
CA TRP A 146 3.89 -13.23 -12.59
C TRP A 146 2.54 -13.83 -12.18
N PHE A 147 1.51 -13.75 -13.06
CA PHE A 147 0.14 -14.09 -12.73
C PHE A 147 -0.12 -15.57 -12.98
N ASP A 148 0.45 -16.41 -12.12
CA ASP A 148 0.27 -17.84 -12.20
C ASP A 148 0.19 -18.52 -10.82
N ASP A 149 -0.19 -19.81 -10.83
CA ASP A 149 -0.44 -20.58 -9.62
C ASP A 149 0.84 -20.90 -8.84
N GLU A 150 2.01 -21.02 -9.49
CA GLU A 150 3.28 -21.25 -8.83
C GLU A 150 3.69 -20.03 -7.99
N VAL A 151 3.52 -18.82 -8.55
CA VAL A 151 3.75 -17.57 -7.82
C VAL A 151 2.76 -17.45 -6.66
N ALA A 152 1.47 -17.69 -6.90
CA ALA A 152 0.45 -17.65 -5.86
C ALA A 152 0.72 -18.66 -4.73
N ALA A 153 1.16 -19.87 -5.06
CA ALA A 153 1.53 -20.90 -4.08
C ALA A 153 2.74 -20.46 -3.22
N CYS A 154 3.79 -19.93 -3.85
CA CYS A 154 4.93 -19.37 -3.13
C CYS A 154 4.51 -18.27 -2.15
N LEU A 155 3.68 -17.33 -2.58
CA LEU A 155 3.21 -16.23 -1.75
C LEU A 155 2.34 -16.72 -0.58
N ARG A 156 1.46 -17.72 -0.80
CA ARG A 156 0.68 -18.35 0.29
C ARG A 156 1.58 -18.98 1.34
N THR A 157 2.59 -19.75 0.91
CA THR A 157 3.52 -20.42 1.80
C THR A 157 4.27 -19.46 2.73
N HIS A 158 4.61 -18.27 2.21
CA HIS A 158 5.34 -17.25 2.97
C HIS A 158 4.44 -16.12 3.54
N HIS A 159 3.10 -16.30 3.51
CA HIS A 159 2.13 -15.33 4.02
C HIS A 159 2.29 -13.91 3.42
N ILE A 160 2.58 -13.82 2.13
CA ILE A 160 2.70 -12.57 1.39
C ILE A 160 1.43 -12.32 0.57
N ALA A 161 0.83 -11.14 0.72
CA ALA A 161 -0.36 -10.76 -0.04
C ALA A 161 0.00 -10.37 -1.48
N VAL A 162 -0.81 -10.79 -2.44
CA VAL A 162 -0.82 -10.14 -3.76
C VAL A 162 -1.47 -8.77 -3.61
N CYS A 163 -0.82 -7.73 -4.11
CA CYS A 163 -1.44 -6.42 -4.26
C CYS A 163 -2.33 -6.41 -5.51
N GLN A 164 -3.62 -6.17 -5.31
CA GLN A 164 -4.56 -5.92 -6.40
C GLN A 164 -4.40 -4.47 -6.84
N SER A 165 -3.72 -4.28 -7.95
CA SER A 165 -3.31 -2.95 -8.45
C SER A 165 -4.14 -2.60 -9.68
N ASP A 166 -5.07 -1.66 -9.53
CA ASP A 166 -5.93 -1.17 -10.62
C ASP A 166 -5.30 0.06 -11.30
N ALA A 167 -5.02 -0.07 -12.59
CA ALA A 167 -4.40 0.96 -13.40
C ALA A 167 -4.72 0.77 -14.90
N ALA A 168 -4.61 1.84 -15.69
CA ALA A 168 -4.79 1.78 -17.13
C ALA A 168 -3.66 1.00 -17.85
N ASP A 169 -2.44 1.01 -17.29
CA ASP A 169 -1.21 0.60 -18.00
C ASP A 169 -0.72 -0.82 -17.73
N TRP A 170 -1.32 -1.53 -16.77
CA TRP A 170 -0.97 -2.92 -16.48
C TRP A 170 -2.18 -3.73 -16.03
N PRO A 171 -2.15 -5.05 -16.23
CA PRO A 171 -3.29 -5.90 -15.89
C PRO A 171 -3.48 -6.03 -14.38
N LEU A 172 -4.74 -6.18 -13.96
CA LEU A 172 -5.13 -6.49 -12.58
C LEU A 172 -5.02 -8.00 -12.35
N TRP A 173 -4.26 -8.41 -11.33
CA TRP A 173 -4.30 -9.77 -10.83
C TRP A 173 -5.22 -9.89 -9.62
N ASP A 174 -6.37 -10.54 -9.80
CA ASP A 174 -7.40 -10.70 -8.77
C ASP A 174 -7.14 -11.94 -7.89
N ALA A 175 -5.90 -12.15 -7.47
CA ALA A 175 -5.55 -13.24 -6.56
C ALA A 175 -5.58 -12.75 -5.09
N VAL A 176 -5.98 -13.67 -4.20
CA VAL A 176 -5.91 -13.47 -2.75
C VAL A 176 -5.08 -14.60 -2.15
N THR A 177 -3.94 -14.27 -1.55
CA THR A 177 -2.96 -15.24 -1.07
C THR A 177 -2.86 -15.29 0.44
N THR A 178 -3.46 -14.34 1.17
CA THR A 178 -3.43 -14.27 2.64
C THR A 178 -4.77 -13.82 3.23
N ASP A 179 -4.84 -13.73 4.55
CA ASP A 179 -5.92 -13.07 5.30
C ASP A 179 -5.87 -11.54 5.24
N MET A 180 -4.82 -10.95 4.67
CA MET A 180 -4.74 -9.54 4.32
C MET A 180 -4.97 -9.37 2.82
N VAL A 181 -5.83 -8.44 2.44
CA VAL A 181 -6.00 -7.98 1.07
C VAL A 181 -5.40 -6.59 0.95
N TYR A 182 -4.55 -6.38 -0.03
CA TYR A 182 -3.91 -5.09 -0.29
C TYR A 182 -4.31 -4.59 -1.68
N VAL A 183 -4.87 -3.39 -1.75
CA VAL A 183 -5.40 -2.78 -2.98
C VAL A 183 -4.73 -1.43 -3.21
N ARG A 184 -4.29 -1.18 -4.44
CA ARG A 184 -3.82 0.14 -4.88
C ARG A 184 -4.63 0.60 -6.09
N LEU A 185 -5.19 1.79 -5.98
CA LEU A 185 -6.08 2.39 -6.97
C LEU A 185 -5.36 3.56 -7.66
N HIS A 186 -4.75 3.26 -8.82
CA HIS A 186 -3.88 4.19 -9.54
C HIS A 186 -4.60 5.06 -10.58
N GLY A 187 -5.90 4.85 -10.77
CA GLY A 187 -6.65 5.48 -11.85
C GLY A 187 -6.90 4.53 -13.02
N HIS A 188 -8.15 4.16 -13.21
CA HIS A 188 -8.57 3.13 -14.15
C HIS A 188 -8.43 3.56 -15.62
N ALA A 189 -8.78 4.81 -15.95
CA ALA A 189 -8.73 5.32 -17.34
C ALA A 189 -7.39 5.96 -17.71
N VAL A 190 -6.75 6.66 -16.76
CA VAL A 190 -5.43 7.27 -16.91
C VAL A 190 -4.67 7.05 -15.61
N THR A 191 -3.59 6.30 -15.67
CA THR A 191 -2.76 5.95 -14.51
C THR A 191 -2.26 7.22 -13.81
N TYR A 192 -2.40 7.25 -12.48
CA TYR A 192 -2.07 8.33 -11.56
C TYR A 192 -2.94 9.60 -11.67
N ALA A 193 -3.87 9.68 -12.62
CA ALA A 193 -4.59 10.93 -12.90
C ALA A 193 -6.12 10.80 -12.83
N SER A 194 -6.71 9.72 -13.39
CA SER A 194 -8.17 9.64 -13.46
C SER A 194 -8.82 9.38 -12.10
N ALA A 195 -9.92 10.11 -11.84
CA ALA A 195 -10.78 9.86 -10.70
C ALA A 195 -11.60 8.57 -10.92
N TYR A 196 -11.93 7.90 -9.83
CA TYR A 196 -12.91 6.82 -9.80
C TYR A 196 -14.31 7.42 -9.65
N GLY A 197 -15.25 7.00 -10.49
CA GLY A 197 -16.64 7.37 -10.39
C GLY A 197 -17.40 6.56 -9.33
N THR A 198 -18.60 7.00 -8.96
CA THR A 198 -19.45 6.35 -7.93
C THR A 198 -19.72 4.89 -8.24
N ARG A 199 -19.89 4.51 -9.53
CA ARG A 199 -20.12 3.12 -9.95
C ARG A 199 -18.90 2.24 -9.67
N GLU A 200 -17.70 2.73 -9.99
CA GLU A 200 -16.42 2.01 -9.80
C GLU A 200 -16.12 1.86 -8.30
N LEU A 201 -16.28 2.94 -7.52
CA LEU A 201 -16.14 2.89 -6.06
C LEU A 201 -17.15 1.94 -5.42
N GLY A 202 -18.40 1.90 -5.92
CA GLY A 202 -19.42 0.94 -5.49
C GLY A 202 -19.03 -0.52 -5.77
N GLN A 203 -18.34 -0.80 -6.88
CA GLN A 203 -17.80 -2.14 -7.16
C GLN A 203 -16.67 -2.52 -6.19
N TRP A 204 -15.77 -1.61 -5.91
CA TRP A 204 -14.72 -1.82 -4.90
C TRP A 204 -15.30 -2.01 -3.50
N ALA A 205 -16.29 -1.22 -3.10
CA ALA A 205 -16.96 -1.38 -1.80
C ALA A 205 -17.60 -2.77 -1.65
N LYS A 206 -18.25 -3.30 -2.70
CA LYS A 206 -18.81 -4.68 -2.72
C LYS A 206 -17.71 -5.74 -2.54
N ARG A 207 -16.54 -5.57 -3.16
CA ARG A 207 -15.39 -6.48 -2.99
C ARG A 207 -14.86 -6.41 -1.56
N ILE A 208 -14.69 -5.20 -1.01
CA ILE A 208 -14.26 -4.97 0.37
C ILE A 208 -15.22 -5.66 1.35
N HIS A 209 -16.53 -5.44 1.25
CA HIS A 209 -17.52 -6.09 2.12
C HIS A 209 -17.46 -7.62 2.06
N ARG A 210 -17.24 -8.20 0.88
CA ARG A 210 -17.05 -9.65 0.73
C ARG A 210 -15.81 -10.14 1.48
N TRP A 211 -14.69 -9.45 1.38
CA TRP A 211 -13.46 -9.82 2.09
C TRP A 211 -13.59 -9.66 3.61
N LEU A 212 -14.21 -8.57 4.07
CA LEU A 212 -14.48 -8.36 5.51
C LEU A 212 -15.37 -9.47 6.09
N LYS A 213 -16.42 -9.89 5.37
CA LYS A 213 -17.27 -11.03 5.75
C LYS A 213 -16.49 -12.36 5.84
N GLN A 214 -15.40 -12.48 5.08
CA GLN A 214 -14.49 -13.64 5.14
C GLN A 214 -13.46 -13.52 6.28
N GLY A 215 -13.54 -12.50 7.14
CA GLY A 215 -12.60 -12.26 8.23
C GLY A 215 -11.26 -11.65 7.78
N ARG A 216 -11.15 -11.15 6.55
CA ARG A 216 -9.90 -10.59 6.01
C ARG A 216 -9.75 -9.13 6.40
N ASN A 217 -8.52 -8.71 6.71
CA ASN A 217 -8.18 -7.31 6.81
C ASN A 217 -7.90 -6.73 5.42
N VAL A 218 -8.45 -5.55 5.13
CA VAL A 218 -8.38 -4.94 3.80
C VAL A 218 -7.67 -3.58 3.90
N HIS A 219 -6.63 -3.41 3.10
CA HIS A 219 -5.89 -2.15 2.95
C HIS A 219 -6.13 -1.60 1.55
N VAL A 220 -6.59 -0.36 1.44
CA VAL A 220 -6.86 0.30 0.15
C VAL A 220 -6.20 1.67 0.12
N TYR A 221 -5.33 1.89 -0.86
CA TYR A 221 -4.63 3.16 -1.02
C TYR A 221 -4.82 3.73 -2.42
N PHE A 222 -5.29 4.97 -2.46
CA PHE A 222 -5.44 5.72 -3.69
C PHE A 222 -4.13 6.40 -4.08
N ASP A 223 -3.66 6.14 -5.30
CA ASP A 223 -2.43 6.65 -5.88
C ASP A 223 -2.73 7.46 -7.18
N ASN A 224 -3.98 7.95 -7.35
CA ASN A 224 -4.44 8.82 -8.43
C ASN A 224 -4.37 10.31 -8.02
N ASP A 225 -3.20 10.75 -7.61
CA ASP A 225 -2.95 12.01 -6.91
C ASP A 225 -2.57 13.18 -7.83
N ALA A 226 -2.24 12.93 -9.11
CA ALA A 226 -1.74 13.95 -10.03
C ALA A 226 -2.70 15.15 -10.21
N LEU A 227 -4.02 14.90 -10.22
CA LEU A 227 -5.06 15.91 -10.32
C LEU A 227 -5.87 16.09 -9.01
N GLY A 228 -5.34 15.62 -7.88
CA GLY A 228 -5.97 15.78 -6.57
C GLY A 228 -7.20 14.90 -6.32
N ALA A 229 -7.44 13.87 -7.13
CA ALA A 229 -8.60 12.99 -6.98
C ALA A 229 -8.51 12.03 -5.80
N ALA A 230 -7.30 11.60 -5.41
CA ALA A 230 -7.08 10.57 -4.41
C ALA A 230 -7.78 10.85 -3.05
N PRO A 231 -7.68 12.02 -2.42
CA PRO A 231 -8.33 12.26 -1.13
C PRO A 231 -9.86 12.12 -1.20
N ARG A 232 -10.50 12.68 -2.24
CA ARG A 232 -11.94 12.60 -2.43
C ARG A 232 -12.40 11.16 -2.64
N ASN A 233 -11.73 10.43 -3.54
CA ASN A 233 -12.08 9.04 -3.79
C ASN A 233 -11.87 8.15 -2.55
N ALA A 234 -10.84 8.42 -1.74
CA ALA A 234 -10.63 7.70 -0.48
C ALA A 234 -11.76 7.95 0.52
N GLN A 235 -12.22 9.20 0.68
CA GLN A 235 -13.36 9.52 1.55
C GLN A 235 -14.66 8.89 1.05
N GLU A 236 -14.95 8.95 -0.26
CA GLU A 236 -16.14 8.35 -0.86
C GLU A 236 -16.14 6.82 -0.66
N LEU A 237 -15.00 6.15 -0.89
CA LEU A 237 -14.90 4.71 -0.67
C LEU A 237 -15.01 4.35 0.81
N ALA A 238 -14.44 5.14 1.72
CA ALA A 238 -14.56 4.93 3.16
C ALA A 238 -16.03 4.99 3.62
N ALA A 239 -16.77 5.97 3.15
CA ALA A 239 -18.21 6.07 3.42
C ALA A 239 -19.00 4.85 2.89
N LEU A 240 -18.70 4.39 1.66
CA LEU A 240 -19.34 3.21 1.05
C LEU A 240 -18.97 1.90 1.76
N ALA A 241 -17.77 1.81 2.30
CA ALA A 241 -17.26 0.61 2.99
C ALA A 241 -17.67 0.56 4.48
N GLY A 242 -18.27 1.64 5.03
CA GLY A 242 -18.64 1.73 6.43
C GLY A 242 -17.43 1.86 7.37
N SER A 243 -16.31 2.38 6.88
CA SER A 243 -15.14 2.71 7.69
C SER A 243 -15.17 4.20 8.03
N ASN A 244 -15.68 4.52 9.20
CA ASN A 244 -15.56 5.85 9.81
C ASN A 244 -14.51 5.80 10.93
#